data_187fa17b322807937b686b03867f1810
#
_entry.id   187fa17b322807937b686b03867f1810
#
_cell.length_a   1.000
_cell.length_b   1.000
_cell.length_c   1.000
_cell.angle_alpha   90.00
_cell.angle_beta   90.00
_cell.angle_gamma   90.00
#
_symmetry.space_group_name_H-M   'P 1'
#
loop_
_entity.id
_entity.type
_entity.pdbx_description
1 polymer ?
#
loop_
_entity_poly.entity_id
_entity_poly.type
_entity_poly.pdbx_seq_one_letter_code
_entity_poly.pdbx_strand_id
1 'polypeptide(L)'
;MATLARLTNTKCMSNSALKGASILILEDELLLRKQLVAVLEQQDADVTAIGTVDEARRIIDSLPFDFALLDINLPDGLGTDLLKEGIFSPNTAVLVCTAEGGVKSAVEAIRNGAQDYLLKPIDPYVLPMVLQRAKASRQSARLIEHERRNPNKTGEQFFFGDALSDFRTQLDKITAADVRLCRNLSPVLIQGETGTGKTSIARWLHHNGPRKDSQLVEVNCPALPENLAESELFGHERG
;
A
#
# COMPACT_ATOMS: atom_id res chain seq x y z
N MET A 1 -16.55 0.49 57.93
CA MET A 1 -17.34 0.03 56.76
C MET A 1 -16.69 0.63 55.50
N ALA A 2 -15.88 -0.15 54.80
CA ALA A 2 -15.17 0.28 53.60
C ALA A 2 -15.90 -0.31 52.39
N THR A 3 -16.45 0.56 51.55
CA THR A 3 -17.16 0.20 50.33
C THR A 3 -16.14 -0.01 49.22
N LEU A 4 -15.94 -1.25 48.80
CA LEU A 4 -15.17 -1.61 47.62
C LEU A 4 -15.92 -1.14 46.37
N ALA A 5 -15.35 -0.14 45.67
CA ALA A 5 -15.78 0.24 44.34
C ALA A 5 -15.31 -0.83 43.36
N ARG A 6 -16.24 -1.50 42.71
CA ARG A 6 -16.01 -2.41 41.56
C ARG A 6 -15.50 -1.58 40.40
N LEU A 7 -14.26 -1.82 40.02
CA LEU A 7 -13.73 -1.39 38.71
C LEU A 7 -14.48 -2.18 37.63
N THR A 8 -15.45 -1.54 37.02
CA THR A 8 -16.10 -2.05 35.83
C THR A 8 -15.08 -2.01 34.69
N ASN A 9 -14.75 -3.19 34.23
CA ASN A 9 -13.88 -3.44 33.06
C ASN A 9 -14.53 -2.77 31.84
N THR A 10 -14.07 -1.57 31.51
CA THR A 10 -14.47 -0.88 30.28
C THR A 10 -13.85 -1.66 29.13
N LYS A 11 -14.66 -2.54 28.53
CA LYS A 11 -14.35 -3.23 27.29
C LYS A 11 -14.14 -2.14 26.24
N CYS A 12 -12.88 -1.76 26.05
CA CYS A 12 -12.47 -0.87 24.97
C CYS A 12 -12.95 -1.55 23.68
N MET A 13 -13.92 -0.95 23.01
CA MET A 13 -14.34 -1.38 21.68
C MET A 13 -13.19 -1.02 20.71
N SER A 14 -12.14 -1.83 20.73
CA SER A 14 -11.14 -1.81 19.68
C SER A 14 -11.85 -2.25 18.40
N ASN A 15 -12.05 -1.29 17.51
CA ASN A 15 -12.43 -1.58 16.15
C ASN A 15 -11.24 -2.37 15.57
N SER A 16 -11.31 -3.71 15.67
CA SER A 16 -10.21 -4.59 15.25
C SER A 16 -10.04 -4.43 13.74
N ALA A 17 -8.92 -3.89 13.39
CA ALA A 17 -8.65 -3.45 12.02
C ALA A 17 -8.45 -4.61 11.03
N LEU A 18 -8.25 -5.83 11.55
CA LEU A 18 -8.11 -7.08 10.78
C LEU A 18 -9.31 -8.02 10.95
N LYS A 19 -10.40 -7.54 11.54
CA LYS A 19 -11.60 -8.36 11.80
C LYS A 19 -12.11 -9.04 10.53
N GLY A 20 -12.13 -10.38 10.55
CA GLY A 20 -12.57 -11.22 9.44
C GLY A 20 -11.62 -11.23 8.24
N ALA A 21 -10.41 -10.67 8.38
CA ALA A 21 -9.39 -10.79 7.34
C ALA A 21 -8.81 -12.20 7.33
N SER A 22 -8.69 -12.81 6.15
CA SER A 22 -8.06 -14.12 5.94
C SER A 22 -6.56 -13.94 5.68
N ILE A 23 -5.72 -14.54 6.55
CA ILE A 23 -4.27 -14.34 6.54
C ILE A 23 -3.55 -15.69 6.44
N LEU A 24 -2.69 -15.82 5.42
CA LEU A 24 -1.76 -16.93 5.29
C LEU A 24 -0.42 -16.56 5.94
N ILE A 25 0.11 -17.44 6.80
CA ILE A 25 1.46 -17.36 7.34
C ILE A 25 2.27 -18.56 6.85
N LEU A 26 3.35 -18.30 6.14
CA LEU A 26 4.30 -19.28 5.68
C LEU A 26 5.63 -19.06 6.41
N GLU A 27 5.90 -19.84 7.45
CA GLU A 27 7.02 -19.71 8.38
C GLU A 27 7.39 -21.07 8.93
N ASP A 28 8.63 -21.51 8.79
CA ASP A 28 9.08 -22.83 9.26
C ASP A 28 9.36 -22.86 10.78
N GLU A 29 9.81 -21.74 11.35
CA GLU A 29 10.07 -21.65 12.78
C GLU A 29 8.77 -21.70 13.61
N LEU A 30 8.56 -22.84 14.26
CA LEU A 30 7.32 -23.13 14.99
C LEU A 30 6.98 -22.10 16.07
N LEU A 31 8.00 -21.56 16.76
CA LEU A 31 7.79 -20.59 17.86
C LEU A 31 7.31 -19.26 17.30
N LEU A 32 8.00 -18.73 16.30
CA LEU A 32 7.63 -17.48 15.62
C LEU A 32 6.24 -17.61 14.97
N ARG A 33 5.99 -18.71 14.25
CA ARG A 33 4.70 -18.99 13.63
C ARG A 33 3.56 -18.94 14.65
N LYS A 34 3.70 -19.58 15.81
CA LYS A 34 2.68 -19.54 16.89
C LYS A 34 2.48 -18.15 17.47
N GLN A 35 3.55 -17.35 17.61
CA GLN A 35 3.45 -15.98 18.12
C GLN A 35 2.69 -15.08 17.14
N LEU A 36 3.00 -15.18 15.85
CA LEU A 36 2.31 -14.42 14.79
C LEU A 36 0.82 -14.78 14.75
N VAL A 37 0.49 -16.07 14.78
CA VAL A 37 -0.91 -16.55 14.84
C VAL A 37 -1.63 -15.93 16.03
N ALA A 38 -1.08 -16.06 17.23
CA ALA A 38 -1.74 -15.61 18.46
C ALA A 38 -2.05 -14.11 18.43
N VAL A 39 -1.14 -13.28 17.91
CA VAL A 39 -1.35 -11.83 17.83
C VAL A 39 -2.39 -11.47 16.76
N LEU A 40 -2.41 -12.14 15.62
CA LEU A 40 -3.38 -11.86 14.56
C LEU A 40 -4.79 -12.35 14.91
N GLU A 41 -4.92 -13.51 15.56
CA GLU A 41 -6.20 -14.00 16.07
C GLU A 41 -6.79 -13.08 17.16
N GLN A 42 -5.93 -12.44 18.00
CA GLN A 42 -6.39 -11.40 18.94
C GLN A 42 -6.98 -10.18 18.22
N GLN A 43 -6.69 -10.01 16.94
CA GLN A 43 -7.29 -8.97 16.09
C GLN A 43 -8.51 -9.46 15.30
N ASP A 44 -9.13 -10.58 15.73
CA ASP A 44 -10.26 -11.20 15.05
C ASP A 44 -10.00 -11.58 13.58
N ALA A 45 -8.73 -11.86 13.21
CA ALA A 45 -8.35 -12.36 11.88
C ALA A 45 -8.52 -13.90 11.83
N ASP A 46 -8.81 -14.41 10.64
CA ASP A 46 -8.80 -15.84 10.31
C ASP A 46 -7.42 -16.21 9.77
N VAL A 47 -6.67 -17.01 10.56
CA VAL A 47 -5.25 -17.26 10.27
C VAL A 47 -5.02 -18.72 9.89
N THR A 48 -4.45 -18.93 8.71
CA THR A 48 -3.91 -20.23 8.24
C THR A 48 -2.39 -20.17 8.29
N ALA A 49 -1.77 -21.05 9.09
CA ALA A 49 -0.32 -21.06 9.30
C ALA A 49 0.29 -22.41 8.92
N ILE A 50 1.27 -22.37 8.05
CA ILE A 50 1.95 -23.54 7.44
C ILE A 50 3.47 -23.35 7.45
N GLY A 51 4.21 -24.44 7.24
CA GLY A 51 5.66 -24.44 7.38
C GLY A 51 6.44 -24.76 6.11
N THR A 52 5.76 -25.05 4.98
CA THR A 52 6.41 -25.48 3.75
C THR A 52 5.81 -24.85 2.50
N VAL A 53 6.62 -24.70 1.46
CA VAL A 53 6.18 -24.17 0.16
C VAL A 53 5.15 -25.10 -0.49
N ASP A 54 5.32 -26.41 -0.35
CA ASP A 54 4.39 -27.38 -0.93
C ASP A 54 3.01 -27.35 -0.27
N GLU A 55 2.93 -27.10 1.03
CA GLU A 55 1.64 -26.85 1.72
C GLU A 55 1.00 -25.56 1.22
N ALA A 56 1.82 -24.51 1.05
CA ALA A 56 1.35 -23.21 0.57
C ALA A 56 0.68 -23.31 -0.82
N ARG A 57 1.30 -24.00 -1.77
CA ARG A 57 0.74 -24.20 -3.10
C ARG A 57 -0.64 -24.85 -3.07
N ARG A 58 -0.80 -25.90 -2.24
CA ARG A 58 -2.09 -26.61 -2.12
C ARG A 58 -3.20 -25.75 -1.50
N ILE A 59 -2.84 -24.93 -0.51
CA ILE A 59 -3.82 -24.13 0.23
C ILE A 59 -4.21 -22.87 -0.56
N ILE A 60 -3.27 -22.21 -1.22
CA ILE A 60 -3.53 -20.99 -2.00
C ILE A 60 -4.50 -21.27 -3.16
N ASP A 61 -4.42 -22.45 -3.78
CA ASP A 61 -5.36 -22.87 -4.83
C ASP A 61 -6.80 -23.05 -4.31
N SER A 62 -6.94 -23.40 -3.03
CA SER A 62 -8.21 -23.80 -2.43
C SER A 62 -8.90 -22.68 -1.67
N LEU A 63 -8.16 -21.72 -1.14
CA LEU A 63 -8.67 -20.68 -0.25
C LEU A 63 -8.20 -19.28 -0.69
N PRO A 64 -9.09 -18.30 -0.70
CA PRO A 64 -8.71 -16.91 -0.91
C PRO A 64 -8.13 -16.30 0.38
N PHE A 65 -7.06 -15.51 0.24
CA PHE A 65 -6.46 -14.78 1.34
C PHE A 65 -6.44 -13.27 1.06
N ASP A 66 -6.70 -12.47 2.10
CA ASP A 66 -6.51 -11.01 2.06
C ASP A 66 -5.03 -10.65 2.14
N PHE A 67 -4.29 -11.42 2.98
CA PHE A 67 -2.87 -11.21 3.24
C PHE A 67 -2.11 -12.52 3.20
N ALA A 68 -0.83 -12.45 2.80
CA ALA A 68 0.13 -13.54 2.95
C ALA A 68 1.45 -13.00 3.51
N LEU A 69 1.91 -13.61 4.60
CA LEU A 69 3.25 -13.40 5.16
C LEU A 69 4.11 -14.58 4.74
N LEU A 70 5.18 -14.30 4.01
CA LEU A 70 6.05 -15.33 3.45
C LEU A 70 7.46 -15.21 4.01
N ASP A 71 7.94 -16.23 4.70
CA ASP A 71 9.38 -16.35 4.90
C ASP A 71 10.08 -16.67 3.57
N ILE A 72 11.28 -16.13 3.40
CA ILE A 72 12.10 -16.42 2.21
C ILE A 72 12.66 -17.83 2.27
N ASN A 73 13.23 -18.21 3.41
CA ASN A 73 13.97 -19.45 3.55
C ASN A 73 13.13 -20.53 4.23
N LEU A 74 12.73 -21.52 3.48
CA LEU A 74 11.91 -22.64 3.95
C LEU A 74 12.62 -23.95 3.69
N PRO A 75 12.31 -25.03 4.42
CA PRO A 75 13.02 -26.29 4.33
C PRO A 75 12.91 -26.96 2.95
N ASP A 76 11.89 -26.64 2.18
CA ASP A 76 11.59 -27.23 0.88
C ASP A 76 11.70 -26.24 -0.30
N GLY A 77 12.17 -25.00 -0.07
CA GLY A 77 12.37 -24.04 -1.14
C GLY A 77 12.36 -22.58 -0.69
N LEU A 78 12.24 -21.67 -1.65
CA LEU A 78 12.14 -20.25 -1.38
C LEU A 78 10.67 -19.79 -1.41
N GLY A 79 10.22 -19.12 -0.35
CA GLY A 79 8.88 -18.55 -0.31
C GLY A 79 8.62 -17.52 -1.44
N THR A 80 9.68 -16.85 -1.90
CA THR A 80 9.61 -15.92 -3.05
C THR A 80 9.34 -16.61 -4.39
N ASP A 81 9.51 -17.92 -4.51
CA ASP A 81 9.18 -18.62 -5.75
C ASP A 81 7.67 -18.66 -5.98
N LEU A 82 6.87 -18.70 -4.92
CA LEU A 82 5.40 -18.57 -5.01
C LEU A 82 4.96 -17.23 -5.63
N LEU A 83 5.74 -16.15 -5.41
CA LEU A 83 5.50 -14.86 -6.06
C LEU A 83 5.82 -14.92 -7.55
N LYS A 84 6.95 -15.53 -7.92
CA LYS A 84 7.36 -15.68 -9.34
C LYS A 84 6.39 -16.55 -10.12
N GLU A 85 5.82 -17.57 -9.48
CA GLU A 85 4.79 -18.45 -10.04
C GLU A 85 3.46 -17.72 -10.26
N GLY A 86 3.25 -16.57 -9.60
CA GLY A 86 2.04 -15.77 -9.76
C GLY A 86 0.77 -16.42 -9.22
N ILE A 87 0.90 -17.33 -8.24
CA ILE A 87 -0.22 -18.10 -7.70
C ILE A 87 -1.14 -17.30 -6.77
N PHE A 88 -0.64 -16.16 -6.25
CA PHE A 88 -1.46 -15.31 -5.39
C PHE A 88 -2.52 -14.55 -6.20
N SER A 89 -3.72 -14.53 -5.65
CA SER A 89 -4.77 -13.68 -6.21
C SER A 89 -4.31 -12.22 -6.31
N PRO A 90 -4.70 -11.50 -7.37
CA PRO A 90 -4.52 -10.04 -7.41
C PRO A 90 -5.10 -9.33 -6.17
N ASN A 91 -5.91 -9.98 -5.36
CA ASN A 91 -6.53 -9.46 -4.14
C ASN A 91 -5.70 -9.69 -2.89
N THR A 92 -4.73 -10.59 -2.91
CA THR A 92 -3.89 -10.93 -1.76
C THR A 92 -2.75 -9.94 -1.59
N ALA A 93 -2.62 -9.31 -0.45
CA ALA A 93 -1.48 -8.47 -0.09
C ALA A 93 -0.34 -9.36 0.42
N VAL A 94 0.75 -9.46 -0.33
CA VAL A 94 1.88 -10.32 0.02
C VAL A 94 2.99 -9.50 0.69
N LEU A 95 3.39 -9.91 1.90
CA LEU A 95 4.53 -9.36 2.63
C LEU A 95 5.60 -10.45 2.78
N VAL A 96 6.84 -10.11 2.49
CA VAL A 96 7.97 -11.04 2.59
C VAL A 96 8.75 -10.78 3.88
N CYS A 97 9.02 -11.85 4.64
CA CYS A 97 9.79 -11.81 5.87
C CYS A 97 11.19 -12.35 5.62
N THR A 98 12.23 -11.67 6.09
CA THR A 98 13.62 -12.07 5.85
C THR A 98 14.52 -11.82 7.06
N ALA A 99 15.40 -12.76 7.35
CA ALA A 99 16.47 -12.56 8.33
C ALA A 99 17.67 -11.78 7.75
N GLU A 100 17.81 -11.78 6.42
CA GLU A 100 18.89 -11.07 5.74
C GLU A 100 18.40 -9.70 5.24
N GLY A 101 18.86 -8.63 5.90
CA GLY A 101 18.57 -7.23 5.55
C GLY A 101 19.28 -6.74 4.29
N GLY A 102 19.53 -7.58 3.30
CA GLY A 102 20.13 -7.19 2.04
C GLY A 102 19.13 -6.41 1.18
N VAL A 103 19.48 -5.18 0.79
CA VAL A 103 18.69 -4.35 -0.15
C VAL A 103 18.32 -5.12 -1.42
N LYS A 104 19.18 -6.04 -1.86
CA LYS A 104 18.96 -6.87 -3.05
C LYS A 104 17.76 -7.81 -2.90
N SER A 105 17.63 -8.50 -1.77
CA SER A 105 16.54 -9.45 -1.51
C SER A 105 15.19 -8.73 -1.40
N ALA A 106 15.16 -7.58 -0.74
CA ALA A 106 13.98 -6.74 -0.62
C ALA A 106 13.50 -6.20 -1.99
N VAL A 107 14.44 -5.67 -2.79
CA VAL A 107 14.14 -5.17 -4.15
C VAL A 107 13.65 -6.31 -5.06
N GLU A 108 14.22 -7.50 -4.95
CA GLU A 108 13.79 -8.67 -5.71
C GLU A 108 12.37 -9.10 -5.32
N ALA A 109 12.06 -9.14 -4.02
CA ALA A 109 10.73 -9.47 -3.53
C ALA A 109 9.67 -8.49 -4.06
N ILE A 110 9.93 -7.18 -3.99
CA ILE A 110 9.03 -6.15 -4.52
C ILE A 110 8.84 -6.28 -6.04
N ARG A 111 9.93 -6.52 -6.80
CA ARG A 111 9.85 -6.74 -8.26
C ARG A 111 9.01 -7.97 -8.62
N ASN A 112 9.00 -8.99 -7.78
CA ASN A 112 8.23 -10.21 -7.97
C ASN A 112 6.77 -10.08 -7.46
N GLY A 113 6.35 -8.89 -7.00
CA GLY A 113 4.97 -8.60 -6.65
C GLY A 113 4.66 -8.56 -5.15
N ALA A 114 5.67 -8.64 -4.27
CA ALA A 114 5.46 -8.34 -2.86
C ALA A 114 5.09 -6.85 -2.67
N GLN A 115 4.19 -6.58 -1.75
CA GLN A 115 3.80 -5.22 -1.39
C GLN A 115 4.78 -4.54 -0.45
N ASP A 116 5.35 -5.34 0.45
CA ASP A 116 6.28 -4.84 1.46
C ASP A 116 7.18 -5.99 1.92
N TYR A 117 8.24 -5.67 2.65
CA TYR A 117 9.10 -6.65 3.28
C TYR A 117 9.31 -6.31 4.75
N LEU A 118 9.50 -7.34 5.57
CA LEU A 118 9.72 -7.23 7.00
C LEU A 118 11.06 -7.89 7.36
N LEU A 119 11.89 -7.18 8.13
CA LEU A 119 13.11 -7.73 8.68
C LEU A 119 12.83 -8.53 9.96
N LYS A 120 13.38 -9.72 10.06
CA LYS A 120 13.43 -10.48 11.31
C LYS A 120 14.53 -9.91 12.23
N PRO A 121 14.30 -9.79 13.56
CA PRO A 121 13.15 -10.30 14.28
C PRO A 121 11.89 -9.42 14.09
N ILE A 122 10.76 -10.06 13.77
CA ILE A 122 9.49 -9.38 13.58
C ILE A 122 8.89 -9.14 14.97
N ASP A 123 8.52 -7.89 15.27
CA ASP A 123 7.66 -7.60 16.40
C ASP A 123 6.20 -7.93 16.04
N PRO A 124 5.61 -8.99 16.63
CA PRO A 124 4.26 -9.39 16.26
C PRO A 124 3.21 -8.31 16.53
N TYR A 125 3.45 -7.39 17.48
CA TYR A 125 2.49 -6.33 17.82
C TYR A 125 2.45 -5.19 16.79
N VAL A 126 3.49 -5.02 15.99
CA VAL A 126 3.53 -4.03 14.90
C VAL A 126 2.83 -4.57 13.64
N LEU A 127 2.75 -5.89 13.50
CA LEU A 127 2.23 -6.56 12.31
C LEU A 127 0.80 -6.13 11.90
N PRO A 128 -0.18 -5.97 12.79
CA PRO A 128 -1.51 -5.49 12.40
C PRO A 128 -1.49 -4.14 11.70
N MET A 129 -0.65 -3.21 12.16
CA MET A 129 -0.50 -1.90 11.54
C MET A 129 0.14 -1.99 10.15
N VAL A 130 1.14 -2.83 9.99
CA VAL A 130 1.81 -3.06 8.69
C VAL A 130 0.84 -3.65 7.68
N LEU A 131 0.05 -4.66 8.08
CA LEU A 131 -0.96 -5.28 7.21
C LEU A 131 -2.04 -4.26 6.76
N GLN A 132 -2.50 -3.40 7.68
CA GLN A 132 -3.44 -2.33 7.32
C GLN A 132 -2.85 -1.36 6.30
N ARG A 133 -1.60 -0.95 6.49
CA ARG A 133 -0.89 -0.07 5.56
C ARG A 133 -0.76 -0.74 4.17
N ALA A 134 -0.40 -2.01 4.13
CA ALA A 134 -0.31 -2.77 2.89
C ALA A 134 -1.67 -2.84 2.15
N LYS A 135 -2.77 -3.05 2.89
CA LYS A 135 -4.13 -3.04 2.32
C LYS A 135 -4.51 -1.68 1.75
N ALA A 136 -4.26 -0.61 2.49
CA ALA A 136 -4.56 0.76 2.06
C ALA A 136 -3.76 1.15 0.81
N SER A 137 -2.47 0.85 0.77
CA SER A 137 -1.60 1.08 -0.39
C SER A 137 -2.11 0.35 -1.64
N ARG A 138 -2.55 -0.91 -1.47
CA ARG A 138 -3.07 -1.72 -2.57
C ARG A 138 -4.42 -1.22 -3.09
N GLN A 139 -5.32 -0.82 -2.20
CA GLN A 139 -6.60 -0.23 -2.61
C GLN A 139 -6.37 1.05 -3.43
N SER A 140 -5.43 1.89 -3.02
CA SER A 140 -5.07 3.10 -3.77
C SER A 140 -4.46 2.77 -5.14
N ALA A 141 -3.55 1.80 -5.21
CA ALA A 141 -2.95 1.35 -6.47
C ALA A 141 -4.00 0.78 -7.45
N ARG A 142 -5.00 0.05 -6.93
CA ARG A 142 -6.10 -0.50 -7.75
C ARG A 142 -7.04 0.56 -8.27
N LEU A 143 -7.38 1.55 -7.47
CA LEU A 143 -8.19 2.68 -7.93
C LEU A 143 -7.49 3.36 -9.11
N ILE A 144 -6.18 3.60 -8.98
CA ILE A 144 -5.35 4.18 -10.04
C ILE A 144 -5.32 3.27 -11.29
N GLU A 145 -5.19 1.96 -11.13
CA GLU A 145 -5.15 1.02 -12.26
C GLU A 145 -6.52 0.83 -12.92
N HIS A 146 -7.59 0.82 -12.14
CA HIS A 146 -8.96 0.80 -12.67
C HIS A 146 -9.27 2.09 -13.45
N GLU A 147 -8.79 3.20 -12.97
CA GLU A 147 -8.83 4.49 -13.68
C GLU A 147 -8.04 4.43 -15.00
N ARG A 148 -6.86 3.83 -15.01
CA ARG A 148 -6.04 3.64 -16.23
C ARG A 148 -6.68 2.73 -17.27
N ARG A 149 -7.37 1.67 -16.86
CA ARG A 149 -8.04 0.71 -17.77
C ARG A 149 -9.33 1.24 -18.38
N ASN A 150 -9.91 2.32 -17.84
CA ASN A 150 -11.13 2.96 -18.33
C ASN A 150 -10.87 4.44 -18.66
N PRO A 151 -10.06 4.76 -19.68
CA PRO A 151 -9.73 6.13 -20.04
C PRO A 151 -10.96 6.97 -20.42
N ASN A 152 -12.07 6.30 -20.81
CA ASN A 152 -13.34 6.98 -21.14
C ASN A 152 -14.19 7.34 -19.90
N LYS A 153 -13.83 6.88 -18.69
CA LYS A 153 -14.45 7.32 -17.42
C LYS A 153 -13.59 8.31 -16.64
N THR A 154 -12.32 8.45 -16.98
CA THR A 154 -11.34 9.37 -16.35
C THR A 154 -11.26 10.75 -16.99
N GLY A 155 -12.16 11.10 -17.87
CA GLY A 155 -12.58 12.47 -17.87
C GLY A 155 -13.34 12.68 -16.55
N GLU A 156 -12.65 12.81 -15.40
CA GLU A 156 -13.25 13.49 -14.26
C GLU A 156 -13.81 14.77 -14.88
N GLN A 157 -15.11 14.75 -15.16
CA GLN A 157 -15.83 15.98 -15.43
C GLN A 157 -15.74 16.77 -14.14
N PHE A 158 -14.62 17.47 -14.00
CA PHE A 158 -14.44 18.39 -12.89
C PHE A 158 -15.54 19.44 -13.09
N PHE A 159 -16.59 19.28 -12.32
CA PHE A 159 -17.71 20.20 -12.39
C PHE A 159 -17.33 21.47 -11.63
N PHE A 160 -16.90 22.46 -12.38
CA PHE A 160 -16.77 23.82 -11.88
C PHE A 160 -18.19 24.44 -11.88
N GLY A 161 -18.89 24.38 -10.76
CA GLY A 161 -20.14 25.15 -10.61
C GLY A 161 -19.90 26.66 -10.79
N ASP A 162 -20.98 27.40 -10.88
CA ASP A 162 -20.91 28.88 -11.09
C ASP A 162 -20.00 29.58 -10.08
N ALA A 163 -19.94 29.08 -8.84
CA ALA A 163 -19.05 29.58 -7.79
C ALA A 163 -17.55 29.43 -8.07
N LEU A 164 -17.16 28.56 -8.98
CA LEU A 164 -15.76 28.30 -9.35
C LEU A 164 -15.41 28.77 -10.76
N SER A 165 -16.27 29.55 -11.41
CA SER A 165 -16.05 30.06 -12.78
C SER A 165 -14.77 30.88 -12.92
N ASP A 166 -14.50 31.78 -11.97
CA ASP A 166 -13.29 32.60 -11.95
C ASP A 166 -12.03 31.77 -11.73
N PHE A 167 -12.13 30.77 -10.86
CA PHE A 167 -11.05 29.83 -10.60
C PHE A 167 -10.74 28.96 -11.84
N ARG A 168 -11.76 28.48 -12.54
CA ARG A 168 -11.59 27.79 -13.82
C ARG A 168 -10.89 28.68 -14.84
N THR A 169 -11.28 29.94 -14.94
CA THR A 169 -10.61 30.87 -15.85
C THR A 169 -9.12 31.06 -15.54
N GLN A 170 -8.75 31.03 -14.26
CA GLN A 170 -7.34 31.06 -13.86
C GLN A 170 -6.59 29.77 -14.27
N LEU A 171 -7.21 28.59 -14.09
CA LEU A 171 -6.63 27.32 -14.51
C LEU A 171 -6.43 27.26 -16.04
N ASP A 172 -7.42 27.74 -16.81
CA ASP A 172 -7.34 27.84 -18.27
C ASP A 172 -6.17 28.74 -18.71
N LYS A 173 -5.94 29.86 -18.01
CA LYS A 173 -4.76 30.73 -18.26
C LYS A 173 -3.43 30.03 -17.98
N ILE A 174 -3.34 29.27 -16.88
CA ILE A 174 -2.15 28.49 -16.53
C ILE A 174 -1.88 27.46 -17.63
N THR A 175 -2.89 26.71 -18.05
CA THR A 175 -2.78 25.70 -19.09
C THR A 175 -2.36 26.32 -20.43
N ALA A 176 -2.92 27.47 -20.79
CA ALA A 176 -2.53 28.20 -22.01
C ALA A 176 -1.08 28.73 -21.95
N ALA A 177 -0.62 29.15 -20.76
CA ALA A 177 0.78 29.56 -20.56
C ALA A 177 1.73 28.36 -20.70
N ASP A 178 1.38 27.20 -20.14
CA ASP A 178 2.15 25.95 -20.26
C ASP A 178 2.33 25.54 -21.73
N VAL A 179 1.30 25.64 -22.55
CA VAL A 179 1.38 25.35 -23.99
C VAL A 179 2.39 26.27 -24.70
N ARG A 180 2.47 27.54 -24.29
CA ARG A 180 3.40 28.52 -24.91
C ARG A 180 4.85 28.32 -24.47
N LEU A 181 5.08 27.90 -23.23
CA LEU A 181 6.43 27.84 -22.64
C LEU A 181 7.17 26.53 -22.89
N CYS A 182 6.50 25.49 -23.39
CA CYS A 182 6.92 24.13 -23.79
C CYS A 182 8.16 23.47 -23.12
N ARG A 183 9.14 24.20 -22.63
CA ARG A 183 10.40 23.69 -22.07
C ARG A 183 10.79 24.22 -20.68
N ASN A 184 10.21 25.35 -20.25
CA ASN A 184 10.50 25.98 -18.95
C ASN A 184 9.19 26.25 -18.20
N LEU A 185 8.55 25.17 -17.76
CA LEU A 185 7.31 25.28 -17.01
C LEU A 185 7.61 25.69 -15.57
N SER A 186 6.99 26.77 -15.12
CA SER A 186 7.04 27.15 -13.72
C SER A 186 6.21 26.18 -12.88
N PRO A 187 6.70 25.79 -11.67
CA PRO A 187 5.91 24.95 -10.78
C PRO A 187 4.61 25.66 -10.37
N VAL A 188 3.51 24.93 -10.32
CA VAL A 188 2.21 25.40 -9.85
C VAL A 188 2.01 24.98 -8.41
N LEU A 189 1.86 25.95 -7.49
CA LEU A 189 1.55 25.69 -6.09
C LEU A 189 0.04 25.81 -5.88
N ILE A 190 -0.60 24.70 -5.41
CA ILE A 190 -2.02 24.64 -5.07
C ILE A 190 -2.15 24.56 -3.55
N GLN A 191 -2.70 25.60 -2.93
CA GLN A 191 -2.92 25.68 -1.49
C GLN A 191 -4.41 25.62 -1.14
N GLY A 192 -4.72 25.05 0.02
CA GLY A 192 -6.08 24.95 0.55
C GLY A 192 -6.17 23.94 1.69
N GLU A 193 -7.29 23.91 2.37
CA GLU A 193 -7.57 22.97 3.47
C GLU A 193 -7.67 21.53 2.99
N THR A 194 -7.59 20.57 3.93
CA THR A 194 -7.78 19.16 3.61
C THR A 194 -9.19 18.92 3.07
N GLY A 195 -9.30 18.12 2.00
CA GLY A 195 -10.61 17.83 1.38
C GLY A 195 -11.08 18.82 0.31
N THR A 196 -10.38 19.94 0.06
CA THR A 196 -10.78 20.96 -0.94
C THR A 196 -10.53 20.60 -2.40
N GLY A 197 -10.09 19.35 -2.69
CA GLY A 197 -9.91 18.88 -4.06
C GLY A 197 -8.59 19.28 -4.73
N LYS A 198 -7.53 19.65 -3.97
CA LYS A 198 -6.22 20.04 -4.52
C LYS A 198 -5.64 19.00 -5.50
N THR A 199 -5.72 17.73 -5.15
CA THR A 199 -5.22 16.62 -5.99
C THR A 199 -6.02 16.53 -7.29
N SER A 200 -7.34 16.67 -7.24
CA SER A 200 -8.20 16.66 -8.42
C SER A 200 -7.87 17.84 -9.36
N ILE A 201 -7.59 19.03 -8.81
CA ILE A 201 -7.15 20.19 -9.58
C ILE A 201 -5.80 19.93 -10.26
N ALA A 202 -4.84 19.35 -9.57
CA ALA A 202 -3.53 18.98 -10.13
C ALA A 202 -3.66 17.98 -11.29
N ARG A 203 -4.51 16.97 -11.13
CA ARG A 203 -4.86 16.00 -12.19
C ARG A 203 -5.53 16.71 -13.37
N TRP A 204 -6.47 17.61 -13.12
CA TRP A 204 -7.14 18.38 -14.15
C TRP A 204 -6.15 19.21 -14.98
N LEU A 205 -5.22 19.92 -14.33
CA LEU A 205 -4.14 20.66 -15.01
C LEU A 205 -3.29 19.78 -15.90
N HIS A 206 -2.94 18.57 -15.42
CA HIS A 206 -2.17 17.60 -16.23
C HIS A 206 -2.95 17.15 -17.46
N HIS A 207 -4.21 16.74 -17.29
CA HIS A 207 -5.05 16.21 -18.37
C HIS A 207 -5.46 17.26 -19.41
N ASN A 208 -5.48 18.54 -19.04
CA ASN A 208 -5.80 19.63 -19.95
C ASN A 208 -4.54 20.40 -20.44
N GLY A 209 -3.37 20.01 -19.93
CA GLY A 209 -2.09 20.63 -20.28
C GLY A 209 -1.38 19.97 -21.46
N PRO A 210 -0.22 20.51 -21.88
CA PRO A 210 0.56 20.00 -23.02
C PRO A 210 1.15 18.62 -22.78
N ARG A 211 1.17 18.14 -21.54
CA ARG A 211 1.73 16.83 -21.13
C ARG A 211 0.65 15.77 -20.85
N LYS A 212 -0.57 15.99 -21.30
CA LYS A 212 -1.71 15.09 -21.07
C LYS A 212 -1.48 13.63 -21.49
N ASP A 213 -0.64 13.43 -22.49
CA ASP A 213 -0.27 12.12 -23.02
C ASP A 213 0.93 11.50 -22.29
N SER A 214 1.57 12.25 -21.37
CA SER A 214 2.66 11.77 -20.54
C SER A 214 2.14 11.15 -19.23
N GLN A 215 2.94 10.29 -18.63
CA GLN A 215 2.57 9.69 -17.35
C GLN A 215 2.56 10.75 -16.23
N LEU A 216 1.45 10.86 -15.49
CA LEU A 216 1.39 11.62 -14.25
C LEU A 216 2.01 10.79 -13.11
N VAL A 217 3.01 11.35 -12.44
CA VAL A 217 3.62 10.76 -11.26
C VAL A 217 3.13 11.52 -10.03
N GLU A 218 2.41 10.85 -9.16
CA GLU A 218 1.91 11.41 -7.89
C GLU A 218 2.76 10.91 -6.73
N VAL A 219 3.30 11.82 -5.93
CA VAL A 219 4.12 11.52 -4.76
C VAL A 219 3.45 12.08 -3.51
N ASN A 220 3.17 11.21 -2.55
CA ASN A 220 2.67 11.61 -1.23
C ASN A 220 3.85 11.75 -0.27
N CYS A 221 4.41 12.97 -0.13
CA CYS A 221 5.57 13.23 0.70
C CYS A 221 5.44 12.74 2.16
N PRO A 222 4.31 12.92 2.86
CA PRO A 222 4.10 12.35 4.20
C PRO A 222 4.16 10.82 4.28
N ALA A 223 3.98 10.12 3.18
CA ALA A 223 4.05 8.66 3.13
C ALA A 223 5.45 8.12 2.81
N LEU A 224 6.39 9.00 2.44
CA LEU A 224 7.79 8.62 2.20
C LEU A 224 8.53 8.52 3.53
N PRO A 225 9.24 7.40 3.80
CA PRO A 225 10.16 7.32 4.92
C PRO A 225 11.27 8.38 4.76
N GLU A 226 11.61 9.10 5.84
CA GLU A 226 12.62 10.19 5.78
C GLU A 226 13.97 9.72 5.22
N ASN A 227 14.39 8.49 5.55
CA ASN A 227 15.64 7.88 5.11
C ASN A 227 15.63 7.42 3.64
N LEU A 228 14.48 7.37 2.98
CA LEU A 228 14.34 6.93 1.58
C LEU A 228 13.87 8.06 0.66
N ALA A 229 13.43 9.18 1.22
CA ALA A 229 12.83 10.27 0.47
C ALA A 229 13.75 10.82 -0.63
N GLU A 230 15.05 10.98 -0.35
CA GLU A 230 16.01 11.47 -1.35
C GLU A 230 16.20 10.46 -2.49
N SER A 231 16.35 9.17 -2.18
CA SER A 231 16.56 8.14 -3.19
C SER A 231 15.30 7.87 -4.03
N GLU A 232 14.12 8.01 -3.45
CA GLU A 232 12.83 7.87 -4.15
C GLU A 232 12.53 9.06 -5.06
N LEU A 233 12.87 10.29 -4.64
CA LEU A 233 12.59 11.50 -5.40
C LEU A 233 13.63 11.79 -6.49
N PHE A 234 14.89 11.54 -6.20
CA PHE A 234 16.02 11.93 -7.07
C PHE A 234 16.79 10.75 -7.65
N GLY A 235 16.46 9.54 -7.21
CA GLY A 235 17.22 8.35 -7.55
C GLY A 235 18.56 8.27 -6.81
N HIS A 236 19.27 7.19 -7.00
CA HIS A 236 20.65 7.02 -6.50
C HIS A 236 21.51 6.47 -7.62
N GLU A 237 22.74 6.94 -7.70
CA GLU A 237 23.75 6.36 -8.57
C GLU A 237 24.07 4.94 -8.11
N ARG A 238 24.19 4.04 -9.07
CA ARG A 238 24.65 2.67 -8.77
C ARG A 238 26.14 2.75 -8.43
N GLY A 239 26.45 2.65 -7.15
CA GLY A 239 27.82 2.40 -6.69
C GLY A 239 28.18 0.93 -6.81
#